data_642a22e9eca65c2407ab6e3173d1fec7
#
_entry.id   642a22e9eca65c2407ab6e3173d1fec7
#
_cell.length_a   1.000
_cell.length_b   1.000
_cell.length_c   1.000
_cell.angle_alpha   90.00
_cell.angle_beta   90.00
_cell.angle_gamma   90.00
#
_symmetry.space_group_name_H-M   'P 1'
#
loop_
_entity.id
_entity.type
_entity.pdbx_description
1 polymer ?
#
loop_
_entity_poly.entity_id
_entity_poly.type
_entity_poly.pdbx_seq_one_letter_code
_entity_poly.pdbx_strand_id
1 'polypeptide(L)'
;MGDAGLIATTMARLLPPGPLLAPFAMALAGVAMMSAMDAFMKGAALAIGAFSAALLRAAIATGIAAPLWLARRKHWPDAATLKLHLLRGVCSAFMGLTFFYALTKLPIAETIAISFVAPLIALYLAAILLGEQVTRRAIGASLISFAGALVIVGARLGQGEMDGDAMLGFASILVSTVLYALNFIIIRQQSQRAGPLEVAAFHGGVSMVVLGIAAPWFFVAPPAAIQPNLLAAGLLTVGGAMAIAWAYARAEAQALLPVEYSGFVWAALFGWLFFAETVGIGTLAGVALIVIGTWIAATKARAPARAAGGAETGAA
;
A
#
# COMPACT_ATOMS: atom_id res chain seq x y z
N MET A 1 -14.04 -37.11 -18.15
CA MET A 1 -13.40 -35.94 -18.84
C MET A 1 -14.15 -34.62 -18.59
N GLY A 2 -14.73 -34.42 -17.40
CA GLY A 2 -15.62 -33.29 -17.08
C GLY A 2 -14.97 -32.12 -16.32
N ASP A 3 -14.17 -32.41 -15.28
CA ASP A 3 -13.81 -31.36 -14.30
C ASP A 3 -12.59 -30.51 -14.71
N ALA A 4 -11.60 -31.09 -15.38
CA ALA A 4 -10.43 -30.35 -15.85
C ALA A 4 -10.79 -29.33 -16.94
N GLY A 5 -11.75 -29.65 -17.81
CA GLY A 5 -12.25 -28.74 -18.84
C GLY A 5 -13.04 -27.56 -18.26
N LEU A 6 -13.84 -27.81 -17.20
CA LEU A 6 -14.61 -26.77 -16.51
C LEU A 6 -13.71 -25.80 -15.77
N ILE A 7 -12.69 -26.32 -15.06
CA ILE A 7 -11.68 -25.52 -14.36
C ILE A 7 -10.86 -24.68 -15.33
N ALA A 8 -10.40 -25.26 -16.45
CA ALA A 8 -9.66 -24.55 -17.48
C ALA A 8 -10.50 -23.44 -18.14
N THR A 9 -11.78 -23.71 -18.42
CA THR A 9 -12.69 -22.71 -19.03
C THR A 9 -13.04 -21.60 -18.04
N THR A 10 -13.16 -21.92 -16.75
CA THR A 10 -13.42 -20.94 -15.69
C THR A 10 -12.17 -20.07 -15.45
N MET A 11 -10.98 -20.67 -15.42
CA MET A 11 -9.71 -19.92 -15.31
C MET A 11 -9.46 -19.03 -16.53
N ALA A 12 -9.76 -19.50 -17.75
CA ALA A 12 -9.63 -18.68 -18.95
C ALA A 12 -10.57 -17.46 -18.99
N ARG A 13 -11.72 -17.53 -18.28
CA ARG A 13 -12.64 -16.39 -18.12
C ARG A 13 -12.20 -15.39 -17.03
N LEU A 14 -11.33 -15.81 -16.12
CA LEU A 14 -10.77 -14.94 -15.06
C LEU A 14 -9.51 -14.21 -15.51
N LEU A 15 -8.87 -14.66 -16.60
CA LEU A 15 -7.70 -13.99 -17.16
C LEU A 15 -8.16 -12.77 -17.99
N PRO A 16 -7.49 -11.62 -17.84
CA PRO A 16 -7.78 -10.45 -18.68
C PRO A 16 -7.47 -10.75 -20.15
N PRO A 17 -8.15 -10.10 -21.11
CA PRO A 17 -7.89 -10.27 -22.52
C PRO A 17 -6.42 -9.99 -22.85
N GLY A 18 -5.88 -10.65 -23.88
CA GLY A 18 -4.45 -10.71 -24.23
C GLY A 18 -3.60 -9.44 -24.02
N PRO A 19 -4.05 -8.24 -24.40
CA PRO A 19 -3.26 -7.01 -24.20
C PRO A 19 -3.15 -6.58 -22.73
N LEU A 20 -4.03 -7.05 -21.84
CA LEU A 20 -4.00 -6.74 -20.40
C LEU A 20 -3.26 -7.78 -19.56
N LEU A 21 -2.91 -8.94 -20.15
CA LEU A 21 -2.27 -10.03 -19.40
C LEU A 21 -0.89 -9.62 -18.82
N ALA A 22 -0.06 -8.95 -19.62
CA ALA A 22 1.26 -8.52 -19.17
C ALA A 22 1.20 -7.44 -18.07
N PRO A 23 0.38 -6.37 -18.18
CA PRO A 23 0.17 -5.44 -17.08
C PRO A 23 -0.39 -6.10 -15.80
N PHE A 24 -1.34 -7.02 -15.94
CA PHE A 24 -1.91 -7.75 -14.81
C PHE A 24 -0.86 -8.62 -14.11
N ALA A 25 -0.10 -9.41 -14.85
CA ALA A 25 0.96 -10.26 -14.32
C ALA A 25 2.07 -9.42 -13.64
N MET A 26 2.43 -8.28 -14.22
CA MET A 26 3.43 -7.39 -13.65
C MET A 26 2.95 -6.70 -12.37
N ALA A 27 1.68 -6.29 -12.32
CA ALA A 27 1.07 -5.78 -11.09
C ALA A 27 1.04 -6.84 -9.99
N LEU A 28 0.63 -8.08 -10.33
CA LEU A 28 0.60 -9.20 -9.40
C LEU A 28 2.01 -9.50 -8.84
N ALA A 29 3.02 -9.54 -9.71
CA ALA A 29 4.41 -9.69 -9.29
C ALA A 29 4.86 -8.53 -8.38
N GLY A 30 4.50 -7.29 -8.71
CA GLY A 30 4.81 -6.12 -7.91
C GLY A 30 4.19 -6.17 -6.51
N VAL A 31 2.92 -6.57 -6.40
CA VAL A 31 2.23 -6.76 -5.11
C VAL A 31 2.87 -7.91 -4.32
N ALA A 32 3.21 -9.03 -4.97
CA ALA A 32 3.94 -10.12 -4.32
C ALA A 32 5.30 -9.67 -3.77
N MET A 33 6.06 -8.87 -4.54
CA MET A 33 7.34 -8.29 -4.10
C MET A 33 7.15 -7.35 -2.91
N MET A 34 6.10 -6.54 -2.88
CA MET A 34 5.79 -5.67 -1.74
C MET A 34 5.44 -6.48 -0.50
N SER A 35 4.61 -7.51 -0.61
CA SER A 35 4.27 -8.39 0.51
C SER A 35 5.49 -9.19 1.01
N ALA A 36 6.37 -9.63 0.12
CA ALA A 36 7.64 -10.25 0.51
C ALA A 36 8.54 -9.26 1.26
N MET A 37 8.61 -8.02 0.78
CA MET A 37 9.32 -6.93 1.46
C MET A 37 8.79 -6.74 2.89
N ASP A 38 7.47 -6.74 3.09
CA ASP A 38 6.86 -6.61 4.42
C ASP A 38 7.25 -7.77 5.34
N ALA A 39 7.35 -9.00 4.84
CA ALA A 39 7.82 -10.14 5.60
C ALA A 39 9.30 -9.99 6.02
N PHE A 40 10.19 -9.59 5.11
CA PHE A 40 11.59 -9.31 5.45
C PHE A 40 11.70 -8.16 6.46
N MET A 41 10.88 -7.11 6.31
CA MET A 41 10.84 -5.99 7.24
C MET A 41 10.30 -6.39 8.61
N LYS A 42 9.30 -7.29 8.69
CA LYS A 42 8.85 -7.87 9.96
C LYS A 42 9.99 -8.59 10.67
N GLY A 43 10.72 -9.45 9.96
CA GLY A 43 11.90 -10.14 10.51
C GLY A 43 12.97 -9.18 11.00
N ALA A 44 13.28 -8.13 10.25
CA ALA A 44 14.21 -7.10 10.65
C ALA A 44 13.69 -6.31 11.87
N ALA A 45 12.41 -5.91 11.87
CA ALA A 45 11.80 -5.15 12.96
C ALA A 45 11.74 -5.94 14.28
N LEU A 46 11.53 -7.25 14.22
CA LEU A 46 11.60 -8.13 15.39
C LEU A 46 13.02 -8.23 15.96
N ALA A 47 14.05 -8.16 15.11
CA ALA A 47 15.45 -8.31 15.51
C ALA A 47 16.08 -6.99 16.05
N ILE A 48 15.80 -5.86 15.40
CA ILE A 48 16.46 -4.56 15.67
C ILE A 48 15.48 -3.42 16.00
N GLY A 49 14.21 -3.74 16.17
CA GLY A 49 13.15 -2.77 16.39
C GLY A 49 12.65 -2.13 15.09
N ALA A 50 11.38 -1.73 15.08
CA ALA A 50 10.71 -1.12 13.93
C ALA A 50 11.39 0.16 13.46
N PHE A 51 11.93 0.96 14.38
CA PHE A 51 12.61 2.22 14.07
C PHE A 51 13.87 2.00 13.23
N SER A 52 14.78 1.13 13.71
CA SER A 52 16.04 0.85 13.00
C SER A 52 15.80 0.19 11.67
N ALA A 53 14.84 -0.75 11.59
CA ALA A 53 14.45 -1.39 10.35
C ALA A 53 13.90 -0.37 9.34
N ALA A 54 13.00 0.54 9.75
CA ALA A 54 12.44 1.58 8.88
C ALA A 54 13.52 2.56 8.38
N LEU A 55 14.43 3.00 9.28
CA LEU A 55 15.54 3.89 8.92
C LEU A 55 16.47 3.23 7.90
N LEU A 56 16.90 1.99 8.14
CA LEU A 56 17.81 1.28 7.25
C LEU A 56 17.17 0.99 5.90
N ARG A 57 15.88 0.63 5.86
CA ARG A 57 15.14 0.48 4.59
C ARG A 57 15.12 1.81 3.82
N ALA A 58 14.82 2.93 4.50
CA ALA A 58 14.83 4.25 3.87
C ALA A 58 16.22 4.62 3.35
N ALA A 59 17.29 4.32 4.10
CA ALA A 59 18.68 4.56 3.70
C ALA A 59 19.06 3.73 2.46
N ILE A 60 18.72 2.44 2.42
CA ILE A 60 18.99 1.56 1.28
C ILE A 60 18.22 2.05 0.05
N ALA A 61 16.93 2.34 0.18
CA ALA A 61 16.11 2.85 -0.92
C ALA A 61 16.65 4.19 -1.47
N THR A 62 17.10 5.07 -0.58
CA THR A 62 17.76 6.34 -0.94
C THR A 62 19.09 6.10 -1.65
N GLY A 63 19.92 5.18 -1.15
CA GLY A 63 21.19 4.80 -1.75
C GLY A 63 21.06 4.27 -3.18
N ILE A 64 19.90 3.69 -3.51
CA ILE A 64 19.59 3.24 -4.87
C ILE A 64 18.98 4.37 -5.71
N ALA A 65 17.96 5.04 -5.21
CA ALA A 65 17.16 5.99 -6.00
C ALA A 65 17.84 7.35 -6.17
N ALA A 66 18.54 7.87 -5.15
CA ALA A 66 19.12 9.20 -5.19
C ALA A 66 20.30 9.33 -6.19
N PRO A 67 21.27 8.39 -6.28
CA PRO A 67 22.32 8.45 -7.29
C PRO A 67 21.75 8.38 -8.71
N LEU A 68 20.77 7.51 -8.94
CA LEU A 68 20.11 7.38 -10.25
C LEU A 68 19.38 8.65 -10.65
N TRP A 69 18.69 9.29 -9.69
CA TRP A 69 18.03 10.56 -9.94
C TRP A 69 19.03 11.67 -10.19
N LEU A 70 20.08 11.81 -9.37
CA LEU A 70 21.13 12.81 -9.52
C LEU A 70 21.81 12.72 -10.89
N ALA A 71 22.06 11.50 -11.38
CA ALA A 71 22.69 11.27 -12.69
C ALA A 71 21.77 11.62 -13.87
N ARG A 72 20.45 11.58 -13.68
CA ARG A 72 19.46 11.79 -14.76
C ARG A 72 18.70 13.11 -14.65
N ARG A 73 18.81 13.83 -13.52
CA ARG A 73 18.11 15.10 -13.32
C ARG A 73 18.57 16.16 -14.29
N LYS A 74 17.64 16.95 -14.82
CA LYS A 74 17.94 18.12 -15.65
C LYS A 74 17.97 19.41 -14.82
N HIS A 75 17.14 19.50 -13.79
CA HIS A 75 17.01 20.65 -12.89
C HIS A 75 16.56 20.17 -11.50
N TRP A 76 16.68 21.04 -10.52
CA TRP A 76 16.15 20.80 -9.18
C TRP A 76 14.65 21.07 -9.15
N PRO A 77 13.87 20.39 -8.25
CA PRO A 77 12.46 20.67 -8.07
C PRO A 77 12.26 22.11 -7.60
N ASP A 78 11.18 22.73 -8.07
CA ASP A 78 10.75 24.03 -7.58
C ASP A 78 10.27 23.97 -6.12
N ALA A 79 10.11 25.15 -5.49
CA ALA A 79 9.72 25.24 -4.08
C ALA A 79 8.38 24.54 -3.78
N ALA A 80 7.41 24.58 -4.70
CA ALA A 80 6.11 23.94 -4.52
C ALA A 80 6.23 22.40 -4.58
N THR A 81 7.00 21.88 -5.52
CA THR A 81 7.29 20.45 -5.64
C THR A 81 8.12 19.95 -4.46
N LEU A 82 9.12 20.74 -4.02
CA LEU A 82 9.94 20.41 -2.85
C LEU A 82 9.08 20.32 -1.57
N LYS A 83 8.13 21.24 -1.39
CA LYS A 83 7.18 21.21 -0.27
C LYS A 83 6.36 19.89 -0.25
N LEU A 84 5.90 19.44 -1.41
CA LEU A 84 5.20 18.16 -1.54
C LEU A 84 6.11 16.96 -1.22
N HIS A 85 7.37 17.00 -1.68
CA HIS A 85 8.37 15.98 -1.34
C HIS A 85 8.61 15.89 0.16
N LEU A 86 8.81 17.02 0.83
CA LEU A 86 9.02 17.09 2.28
C LEU A 86 7.79 16.58 3.04
N LEU A 87 6.60 17.10 2.71
CA LEU A 87 5.35 16.67 3.37
C LEU A 87 5.12 15.17 3.23
N ARG A 88 5.30 14.63 2.02
CA ARG A 88 5.13 13.21 1.76
C ARG A 88 6.19 12.37 2.46
N GLY A 89 7.46 12.79 2.44
CA GLY A 89 8.55 12.06 3.08
C GLY A 89 8.39 11.99 4.60
N VAL A 90 7.97 13.09 5.24
CA VAL A 90 7.64 13.11 6.68
C VAL A 90 6.45 12.18 6.97
N CYS A 91 5.36 12.31 6.22
CA CYS A 91 4.20 11.44 6.35
C CYS A 91 4.59 9.96 6.20
N SER A 92 5.41 9.63 5.21
CA SER A 92 5.85 8.26 4.93
C SER A 92 6.82 7.71 5.98
N ALA A 93 7.63 8.54 6.61
CA ALA A 93 8.51 8.12 7.70
C ALA A 93 7.70 7.58 8.88
N PHE A 94 6.69 8.34 9.33
CA PHE A 94 5.83 7.92 10.44
C PHE A 94 4.87 6.80 10.03
N MET A 95 4.33 6.82 8.81
CA MET A 95 3.51 5.75 8.25
C MET A 95 4.28 4.42 8.28
N GLY A 96 5.50 4.39 7.74
CA GLY A 96 6.32 3.19 7.72
C GLY A 96 6.73 2.74 9.12
N LEU A 97 7.09 3.67 10.00
CA LEU A 97 7.44 3.36 11.38
C LEU A 97 6.28 2.68 12.12
N THR A 98 5.08 3.27 12.06
CA THR A 98 3.89 2.72 12.73
C THR A 98 3.42 1.42 12.09
N PHE A 99 3.55 1.26 10.77
CA PHE A 99 3.25 0.02 10.06
C PHE A 99 4.19 -1.11 10.49
N PHE A 100 5.51 -0.89 10.47
CA PHE A 100 6.47 -1.92 10.87
C PHE A 100 6.42 -2.22 12.37
N TYR A 101 6.05 -1.24 13.20
CA TYR A 101 5.78 -1.53 14.61
C TYR A 101 4.55 -2.45 14.75
N ALA A 102 3.47 -2.18 14.02
CA ALA A 102 2.30 -3.06 14.03
C ALA A 102 2.65 -4.49 13.59
N LEU A 103 3.51 -4.66 12.57
CA LEU A 103 3.99 -5.97 12.13
C LEU A 103 4.74 -6.77 13.21
N THR A 104 5.36 -6.09 14.19
CA THR A 104 5.99 -6.78 15.33
C THR A 104 5.00 -7.33 16.34
N LYS A 105 3.75 -6.85 16.32
CA LYS A 105 2.69 -7.16 17.28
C LYS A 105 1.52 -7.96 16.70
N LEU A 106 1.35 -7.89 15.37
CA LEU A 106 0.23 -8.49 14.63
C LEU A 106 0.73 -9.40 13.51
N PRO A 107 -0.07 -10.39 13.08
CA PRO A 107 0.17 -11.13 11.85
C PRO A 107 0.20 -10.21 10.62
N ILE A 108 1.03 -10.56 9.63
CA ILE A 108 1.19 -9.76 8.40
C ILE A 108 -0.15 -9.63 7.67
N ALA A 109 -0.89 -10.74 7.55
CA ALA A 109 -2.18 -10.76 6.87
C ALA A 109 -3.20 -9.79 7.50
N GLU A 110 -3.30 -9.76 8.84
CA GLU A 110 -4.21 -8.85 9.55
C GLU A 110 -3.80 -7.39 9.39
N THR A 111 -2.51 -7.10 9.50
CA THR A 111 -1.95 -5.76 9.33
C THR A 111 -2.25 -5.22 7.93
N ILE A 112 -2.05 -6.02 6.88
CA ILE A 112 -2.35 -5.64 5.49
C ILE A 112 -3.86 -5.50 5.27
N ALA A 113 -4.68 -6.42 5.82
CA ALA A 113 -6.13 -6.33 5.70
C ALA A 113 -6.69 -5.01 6.25
N ILE A 114 -6.23 -4.58 7.43
CA ILE A 114 -6.66 -3.31 8.04
C ILE A 114 -6.20 -2.12 7.18
N SER A 115 -5.02 -2.20 6.57
CA SER A 115 -4.52 -1.14 5.67
C SER A 115 -5.40 -0.92 4.44
N PHE A 116 -6.18 -1.92 4.00
CA PHE A 116 -7.14 -1.78 2.89
C PHE A 116 -8.29 -0.80 3.19
N VAL A 117 -8.44 -0.33 4.43
CA VAL A 117 -9.36 0.76 4.78
C VAL A 117 -8.82 2.14 4.33
N ALA A 118 -7.51 2.27 4.08
CA ALA A 118 -6.88 3.54 3.70
C ALA A 118 -7.53 4.25 2.49
N PRO A 119 -7.89 3.57 1.38
CA PRO A 119 -8.56 4.22 0.25
C PRO A 119 -9.89 4.87 0.62
N LEU A 120 -10.62 4.30 1.58
CA LEU A 120 -11.88 4.86 2.06
C LEU A 120 -11.65 6.10 2.93
N ILE A 121 -10.65 6.06 3.80
CA ILE A 121 -10.24 7.25 4.57
C ILE A 121 -9.77 8.35 3.61
N ALA A 122 -9.01 8.00 2.55
CA ALA A 122 -8.55 8.94 1.53
C ALA A 122 -9.72 9.64 0.82
N LEU A 123 -10.84 8.95 0.60
CA LEU A 123 -12.05 9.54 0.02
C LEU A 123 -12.62 10.66 0.89
N TYR A 124 -12.69 10.47 2.22
CA TYR A 124 -13.16 11.50 3.14
C TYR A 124 -12.16 12.65 3.28
N LEU A 125 -10.87 12.33 3.31
CA LEU A 125 -9.83 13.36 3.32
C LEU A 125 -9.84 14.19 2.03
N ALA A 126 -10.10 13.57 0.88
CA ALA A 126 -10.27 14.30 -0.39
C ALA A 126 -11.49 15.23 -0.34
N ALA A 127 -12.59 14.81 0.28
CA ALA A 127 -13.75 15.68 0.47
C ALA A 127 -13.43 16.89 1.33
N ILE A 128 -12.73 16.71 2.44
CA ILE A 128 -12.37 17.78 3.38
C ILE A 128 -11.29 18.70 2.80
N LEU A 129 -10.26 18.14 2.18
CA LEU A 129 -9.08 18.89 1.74
C LEU A 129 -9.22 19.45 0.31
N LEU A 130 -9.98 18.78 -0.55
CA LEU A 130 -10.14 19.14 -1.96
C LEU A 130 -11.57 19.59 -2.31
N GLY A 131 -12.51 19.57 -1.36
CA GLY A 131 -13.91 19.94 -1.57
C GLY A 131 -14.70 18.94 -2.43
N GLU A 132 -14.23 17.70 -2.55
CA GLU A 132 -14.91 16.64 -3.31
C GLU A 132 -16.16 16.15 -2.57
N GLN A 133 -17.22 15.78 -3.30
CA GLN A 133 -18.46 15.31 -2.68
C GLN A 133 -18.39 13.79 -2.38
N VAL A 134 -18.66 13.42 -1.13
CA VAL A 134 -18.80 12.01 -0.74
C VAL A 134 -20.21 11.52 -1.02
N THR A 135 -20.34 10.50 -1.84
CA THR A 135 -21.65 9.93 -2.16
C THR A 135 -22.19 9.06 -1.01
N ARG A 136 -23.52 8.95 -0.88
CA ARG A 136 -24.17 8.05 0.11
C ARG A 136 -23.69 6.60 -0.01
N ARG A 137 -23.37 6.17 -1.24
CA ARG A 137 -22.82 4.84 -1.51
C ARG A 137 -21.41 4.68 -0.93
N ALA A 138 -20.57 5.69 -1.05
CA ALA A 138 -19.24 5.68 -0.44
C ALA A 138 -19.31 5.60 1.09
N ILE A 139 -20.29 6.28 1.71
CA ILE A 139 -20.55 6.16 3.14
C ILE A 139 -20.94 4.72 3.51
N GLY A 140 -21.90 4.10 2.80
CA GLY A 140 -22.26 2.71 3.04
C GLY A 140 -21.10 1.73 2.86
N ALA A 141 -20.30 1.92 1.81
CA ALA A 141 -19.09 1.15 1.55
C ALA A 141 -18.07 1.26 2.70
N SER A 142 -17.88 2.47 3.24
CA SER A 142 -16.97 2.71 4.36
C SER A 142 -17.45 2.03 5.65
N LEU A 143 -18.76 2.04 5.91
CA LEU A 143 -19.33 1.35 7.07
C LEU A 143 -19.13 -0.16 6.97
N ILE A 144 -19.31 -0.76 5.78
CA ILE A 144 -19.04 -2.19 5.55
C ILE A 144 -17.56 -2.53 5.81
N SER A 145 -16.63 -1.73 5.27
CA SER A 145 -15.20 -1.97 5.48
C SER A 145 -14.79 -1.75 6.93
N PHE A 146 -15.34 -0.75 7.59
CA PHE A 146 -15.08 -0.52 9.02
C PHE A 146 -15.61 -1.68 9.87
N ALA A 147 -16.81 -2.21 9.57
CA ALA A 147 -17.32 -3.41 10.21
C ALA A 147 -16.38 -4.59 9.99
N GLY A 148 -15.80 -4.75 8.81
CA GLY A 148 -14.79 -5.77 8.53
C GLY A 148 -13.55 -5.65 9.42
N ALA A 149 -13.02 -4.44 9.61
CA ALA A 149 -11.91 -4.20 10.53
C ALA A 149 -12.28 -4.55 11.99
N LEU A 150 -13.50 -4.18 12.42
CA LEU A 150 -14.00 -4.56 13.75
C LEU A 150 -14.17 -6.07 13.91
N VAL A 151 -14.53 -6.81 12.86
CA VAL A 151 -14.62 -8.29 12.90
C VAL A 151 -13.23 -8.89 13.11
N ILE A 152 -12.16 -8.38 12.46
CA ILE A 152 -10.79 -8.85 12.68
C ILE A 152 -10.39 -8.64 14.15
N VAL A 153 -10.58 -7.42 14.67
CA VAL A 153 -10.25 -7.09 16.06
C VAL A 153 -11.09 -7.93 17.05
N GLY A 154 -12.39 -8.05 16.79
CA GLY A 154 -13.31 -8.80 17.63
C GLY A 154 -13.02 -10.31 17.67
N ALA A 155 -12.55 -10.89 16.57
CA ALA A 155 -12.14 -12.29 16.51
C ALA A 155 -10.96 -12.57 17.45
N ARG A 156 -9.98 -11.67 17.52
CA ARG A 156 -8.86 -11.76 18.46
C ARG A 156 -9.28 -11.58 19.92
N LEU A 157 -10.17 -10.62 20.18
CA LEU A 157 -10.76 -10.43 21.51
C LEU A 157 -11.46 -11.71 22.00
N GLY A 158 -12.24 -12.36 21.12
CA GLY A 158 -12.96 -13.59 21.44
C GLY A 158 -12.04 -14.80 21.69
N GLN A 159 -10.82 -14.78 21.18
CA GLN A 159 -9.81 -15.84 21.40
C GLN A 159 -8.91 -15.55 22.60
N GLY A 160 -9.08 -14.42 23.29
CA GLY A 160 -8.23 -14.03 24.41
C GLY A 160 -6.81 -13.59 24.01
N GLU A 161 -6.60 -13.35 22.72
CA GLU A 161 -5.30 -12.95 22.13
C GLU A 161 -5.08 -11.42 22.14
N MET A 162 -5.98 -10.66 22.76
CA MET A 162 -5.88 -9.20 22.85
C MET A 162 -5.17 -8.82 24.15
N ASP A 163 -3.87 -8.94 24.17
CA ASP A 163 -3.01 -8.38 25.18
C ASP A 163 -2.68 -6.89 24.92
N GLY A 164 -1.92 -6.26 25.83
CA GLY A 164 -1.50 -4.87 25.65
C GLY A 164 -0.65 -4.65 24.39
N ASP A 165 0.10 -5.65 23.98
CA ASP A 165 0.94 -5.61 22.77
C ASP A 165 0.10 -5.63 21.50
N ALA A 166 -0.91 -6.50 21.42
CA ALA A 166 -1.84 -6.54 20.30
C ALA A 166 -2.62 -5.23 20.17
N MET A 167 -3.06 -4.65 21.29
CA MET A 167 -3.75 -3.34 21.31
C MET A 167 -2.86 -2.22 20.76
N LEU A 168 -1.59 -2.17 21.15
CA LEU A 168 -0.60 -1.22 20.60
C LEU A 168 -0.36 -1.47 19.11
N GLY A 169 -0.33 -2.73 18.68
CA GLY A 169 -0.26 -3.11 17.27
C GLY A 169 -1.44 -2.57 16.47
N PHE A 170 -2.68 -2.76 16.96
CA PHE A 170 -3.88 -2.23 16.31
C PHE A 170 -3.91 -0.71 16.28
N ALA A 171 -3.57 -0.03 17.38
CA ALA A 171 -3.46 1.43 17.40
C ALA A 171 -2.44 1.93 16.37
N SER A 172 -1.29 1.28 16.28
CA SER A 172 -0.22 1.64 15.34
C SER A 172 -0.64 1.43 13.89
N ILE A 173 -1.32 0.33 13.55
CA ILE A 173 -1.79 0.12 12.17
C ILE A 173 -2.90 1.11 11.79
N LEU A 174 -3.78 1.49 12.71
CA LEU A 174 -4.78 2.52 12.45
C LEU A 174 -4.13 3.88 12.16
N VAL A 175 -3.14 4.30 12.93
CA VAL A 175 -2.35 5.51 12.67
C VAL A 175 -1.68 5.42 11.30
N SER A 176 -1.03 4.30 11.00
CA SER A 176 -0.42 4.06 9.69
C SER A 176 -1.43 4.16 8.55
N THR A 177 -2.62 3.60 8.71
CA THR A 177 -3.69 3.60 7.70
C THR A 177 -4.19 5.01 7.41
N VAL A 178 -4.32 5.87 8.43
CA VAL A 178 -4.65 7.30 8.23
C VAL A 178 -3.53 8.04 7.50
N LEU A 179 -2.28 7.83 7.89
CA LEU A 179 -1.11 8.41 7.21
C LEU A 179 -0.99 7.91 5.76
N TYR A 180 -1.35 6.65 5.50
CA TYR A 180 -1.39 6.09 4.16
C TYR A 180 -2.46 6.78 3.30
N ALA A 181 -3.64 7.03 3.87
CA ALA A 181 -4.69 7.79 3.21
C ALA A 181 -4.26 9.23 2.85
N LEU A 182 -3.58 9.92 3.76
CA LEU A 182 -2.97 11.23 3.48
C LEU A 182 -1.91 11.14 2.38
N ASN A 183 -1.11 10.08 2.40
CA ASN A 183 -0.08 9.83 1.38
C ASN A 183 -0.69 9.69 -0.02
N PHE A 184 -1.87 9.06 -0.17
CA PHE A 184 -2.59 8.98 -1.45
C PHE A 184 -2.94 10.36 -2.02
N ILE A 185 -3.35 11.30 -1.17
CA ILE A 185 -3.69 12.66 -1.61
C ILE A 185 -2.42 13.41 -2.05
N ILE A 186 -1.36 13.29 -1.27
CA ILE A 186 -0.09 13.97 -1.58
C ILE A 186 0.54 13.40 -2.85
N ILE A 187 0.56 12.08 -3.04
CA ILE A 187 1.15 11.45 -4.23
C ILE A 187 0.39 11.82 -5.50
N ARG A 188 -0.94 12.00 -5.43
CA ARG A 188 -1.76 12.46 -6.57
C ARG A 188 -1.31 13.85 -7.06
N GLN A 189 -1.02 14.77 -6.14
CA GLN A 189 -0.52 16.10 -6.48
C GLN A 189 0.94 16.07 -6.94
N GLN A 190 1.76 15.25 -6.28
CA GLN A 190 3.20 15.13 -6.56
C GLN A 190 3.47 14.51 -7.94
N SER A 191 2.72 13.46 -8.32
CA SER A 191 2.89 12.77 -9.61
C SER A 191 2.58 13.63 -10.83
N GLN A 192 1.86 14.73 -10.65
CA GLN A 192 1.61 15.72 -11.70
C GLN A 192 2.78 16.69 -11.93
N ARG A 193 3.74 16.76 -10.99
CA ARG A 193 4.83 17.72 -10.99
C ARG A 193 6.21 17.09 -11.09
N ALA A 194 6.36 15.85 -10.65
CA ALA A 194 7.63 15.17 -10.52
C ALA A 194 7.61 13.78 -11.17
N GLY A 195 8.71 13.39 -11.78
CA GLY A 195 8.88 12.06 -12.36
C GLY A 195 9.04 10.96 -11.28
N PRO A 196 8.76 9.68 -11.62
CA PRO A 196 8.78 8.58 -10.67
C PRO A 196 10.11 8.43 -9.91
N LEU A 197 11.24 8.63 -10.57
CA LEU A 197 12.56 8.49 -9.98
C LEU A 197 12.85 9.60 -8.95
N GLU A 198 12.43 10.84 -9.25
CA GLU A 198 12.52 11.98 -8.34
C GLU A 198 11.66 11.72 -7.09
N VAL A 199 10.41 11.30 -7.32
CA VAL A 199 9.47 10.93 -6.24
C VAL A 199 10.09 9.86 -5.33
N ALA A 200 10.71 8.82 -5.89
CA ALA A 200 11.34 7.75 -5.13
C ALA A 200 12.57 8.24 -4.33
N ALA A 201 13.43 9.07 -4.96
CA ALA A 201 14.61 9.61 -4.31
C ALA A 201 14.27 10.50 -3.11
N PHE A 202 13.33 11.43 -3.28
CA PHE A 202 12.89 12.29 -2.18
C PHE A 202 12.09 11.57 -1.11
N HIS A 203 11.25 10.60 -1.49
CA HIS A 203 10.50 9.78 -0.54
C HIS A 203 11.43 9.05 0.44
N GLY A 204 12.43 8.33 -0.09
CA GLY A 204 13.43 7.66 0.73
C GLY A 204 14.31 8.65 1.49
N GLY A 205 14.85 9.67 0.79
CA GLY A 205 15.79 10.64 1.35
C GLY A 205 15.20 11.43 2.51
N VAL A 206 14.01 11.97 2.36
CA VAL A 206 13.34 12.72 3.44
C VAL A 206 12.99 11.79 4.60
N SER A 207 12.46 10.59 4.34
CA SER A 207 12.17 9.62 5.39
C SER A 207 13.44 9.22 6.15
N MET A 208 14.56 9.01 5.45
CA MET A 208 15.86 8.73 6.06
C MET A 208 16.33 9.87 6.96
N VAL A 209 16.21 11.12 6.52
CA VAL A 209 16.63 12.30 7.31
C VAL A 209 15.73 12.44 8.55
N VAL A 210 14.39 12.34 8.38
CA VAL A 210 13.42 12.47 9.49
C VAL A 210 13.67 11.43 10.57
N LEU A 211 13.82 10.16 10.20
CA LEU A 211 14.14 9.10 11.14
C LEU A 211 15.59 9.24 11.65
N GLY A 212 16.52 9.67 10.79
CA GLY A 212 17.92 9.88 11.14
C GLY A 212 18.14 10.88 12.28
N ILE A 213 17.28 11.88 12.42
CA ILE A 213 17.33 12.85 13.55
C ILE A 213 17.19 12.12 14.90
N ALA A 214 16.33 11.11 14.99
CA ALA A 214 16.12 10.35 16.22
C ALA A 214 17.06 9.13 16.35
N ALA A 215 17.92 8.88 15.35
CA ALA A 215 18.83 7.73 15.37
C ALA A 215 19.78 7.69 16.58
N PRO A 216 20.34 8.81 17.09
CA PRO A 216 21.22 8.76 18.26
C PRO A 216 20.59 8.12 19.50
N TRP A 217 19.27 8.12 19.61
CA TRP A 217 18.54 7.59 20.78
C TRP A 217 17.91 6.22 20.55
N PHE A 218 17.57 5.88 19.28
CA PHE A 218 16.75 4.70 19.00
C PHE A 218 17.38 3.71 18.03
N PHE A 219 18.53 4.05 17.43
CA PHE A 219 19.15 3.18 16.44
C PHE A 219 19.86 1.99 17.09
N VAL A 220 19.50 0.81 16.61
CA VAL A 220 20.18 -0.46 16.92
C VAL A 220 20.85 -0.95 15.65
N ALA A 221 22.15 -1.18 15.71
CA ALA A 221 22.92 -1.68 14.57
C ALA A 221 22.48 -3.11 14.22
N PRO A 222 22.26 -3.42 12.91
CA PRO A 222 21.84 -4.73 12.49
C PRO A 222 22.97 -5.74 12.65
N PRO A 223 22.74 -6.89 13.31
CA PRO A 223 23.70 -7.98 13.27
C PRO A 223 23.86 -8.51 11.83
N ALA A 224 24.98 -9.12 11.53
CA ALA A 224 25.31 -9.62 10.19
C ALA A 224 24.21 -10.53 9.60
N ALA A 225 23.56 -11.32 10.43
CA ALA A 225 22.47 -12.22 10.03
C ALA A 225 21.23 -11.50 9.46
N ILE A 226 20.98 -10.22 9.83
CA ILE A 226 19.81 -9.47 9.40
C ILE A 226 20.08 -8.60 8.17
N GLN A 227 21.36 -8.33 7.87
CA GLN A 227 21.74 -7.48 6.74
C GLN A 227 21.18 -7.97 5.39
N PRO A 228 21.21 -9.30 5.06
CA PRO A 228 20.59 -9.80 3.84
C PRO A 228 19.09 -9.51 3.74
N ASN A 229 18.36 -9.59 4.86
CA ASN A 229 16.92 -9.31 4.90
C ASN A 229 16.64 -7.83 4.58
N LEU A 230 17.44 -6.92 5.14
CA LEU A 230 17.31 -5.48 4.87
C LEU A 230 17.64 -5.14 3.41
N LEU A 231 18.68 -5.75 2.84
CA LEU A 231 19.03 -5.59 1.44
C LEU A 231 17.92 -6.14 0.53
N ALA A 232 17.41 -7.34 0.82
CA ALA A 232 16.28 -7.92 0.11
C ALA A 232 15.06 -7.01 0.18
N ALA A 233 14.71 -6.51 1.36
CA ALA A 233 13.60 -5.57 1.53
C ALA A 233 13.79 -4.29 0.69
N GLY A 234 15.00 -3.72 0.68
CA GLY A 234 15.30 -2.54 -0.14
C GLY A 234 15.15 -2.79 -1.64
N LEU A 235 15.69 -3.89 -2.14
CA LEU A 235 15.58 -4.30 -3.55
C LEU A 235 14.13 -4.59 -3.94
N LEU A 236 13.39 -5.32 -3.11
CA LEU A 236 11.98 -5.63 -3.32
C LEU A 236 11.11 -4.37 -3.32
N THR A 237 11.42 -3.39 -2.47
CA THR A 237 10.73 -2.09 -2.47
C THR A 237 10.87 -1.40 -3.82
N VAL A 238 12.09 -1.29 -4.35
CA VAL A 238 12.34 -0.64 -5.64
C VAL A 238 11.76 -1.45 -6.79
N GLY A 239 12.02 -2.76 -6.81
CA GLY A 239 11.51 -3.66 -7.87
C GLY A 239 9.98 -3.71 -7.90
N GLY A 240 9.34 -3.86 -6.75
CA GLY A 240 7.88 -3.89 -6.63
C GLY A 240 7.24 -2.56 -7.06
N ALA A 241 7.79 -1.43 -6.60
CA ALA A 241 7.31 -0.11 -7.02
C ALA A 241 7.45 0.10 -8.53
N MET A 242 8.56 -0.33 -9.14
CA MET A 242 8.77 -0.26 -10.59
C MET A 242 7.80 -1.16 -11.36
N ALA A 243 7.56 -2.39 -10.88
CA ALA A 243 6.63 -3.33 -11.50
C ALA A 243 5.20 -2.79 -11.48
N ILE A 244 4.75 -2.28 -10.34
CA ILE A 244 3.45 -1.65 -10.17
C ILE A 244 3.34 -0.42 -11.09
N ALA A 245 4.31 0.49 -11.04
CA ALA A 245 4.30 1.69 -11.89
C ALA A 245 4.27 1.34 -13.39
N TRP A 246 5.00 0.31 -13.80
CA TRP A 246 5.01 -0.17 -15.19
C TRP A 246 3.63 -0.69 -15.61
N ALA A 247 2.95 -1.42 -14.73
CA ALA A 247 1.62 -1.96 -14.97
C ALA A 247 0.58 -0.85 -15.11
N TYR A 248 0.55 0.10 -14.16
CA TYR A 248 -0.37 1.24 -14.18
C TYR A 248 -0.13 2.22 -15.34
N ALA A 249 1.07 2.25 -15.91
CA ALA A 249 1.34 3.03 -17.12
C ALA A 249 0.74 2.39 -18.41
N ARG A 250 0.28 1.12 -18.34
CA ARG A 250 -0.15 0.34 -19.52
C ARG A 250 -1.56 -0.22 -19.42
N ALA A 251 -2.19 -0.09 -18.26
CA ALA A 251 -3.58 -0.52 -18.05
C ALA A 251 -4.31 0.49 -17.19
N GLU A 252 -5.63 0.56 -17.37
CA GLU A 252 -6.47 1.41 -16.52
C GLU A 252 -6.43 0.95 -15.06
N ALA A 253 -6.39 1.91 -14.15
CA ALA A 253 -6.35 1.62 -12.71
C ALA A 253 -7.49 0.68 -12.26
N GLN A 254 -8.67 0.83 -12.84
CA GLN A 254 -9.83 -0.03 -12.52
C GLN A 254 -9.61 -1.51 -12.85
N ALA A 255 -8.82 -1.82 -13.89
CA ALA A 255 -8.51 -3.19 -14.27
C ALA A 255 -7.49 -3.83 -13.31
N LEU A 256 -6.63 -3.01 -12.69
CA LEU A 256 -5.56 -3.47 -11.79
C LEU A 256 -5.96 -3.44 -10.31
N LEU A 257 -7.01 -2.69 -9.91
CA LEU A 257 -7.49 -2.64 -8.53
C LEU A 257 -7.69 -4.01 -7.86
N PRO A 258 -8.27 -5.03 -8.53
CA PRO A 258 -8.41 -6.37 -7.93
C PRO A 258 -7.08 -7.00 -7.55
N VAL A 259 -6.00 -6.64 -8.26
CA VAL A 259 -4.66 -7.17 -8.00
C VAL A 259 -4.11 -6.67 -6.66
N GLU A 260 -4.43 -5.44 -6.27
CA GLU A 260 -4.01 -4.87 -4.98
C GLU A 260 -4.49 -5.73 -3.79
N TYR A 261 -5.71 -6.30 -3.89
CA TYR A 261 -6.24 -7.18 -2.84
C TYR A 261 -5.55 -8.54 -2.77
N SER A 262 -4.82 -8.94 -3.83
CA SER A 262 -3.96 -10.13 -3.77
C SER A 262 -2.86 -9.99 -2.72
N GLY A 263 -2.54 -8.75 -2.31
CA GLY A 263 -1.60 -8.46 -1.22
C GLY A 263 -1.93 -9.21 0.06
N PHE A 264 -3.22 -9.39 0.38
CA PHE A 264 -3.63 -10.23 1.51
C PHE A 264 -3.23 -11.70 1.35
N VAL A 265 -3.40 -12.26 0.15
CA VAL A 265 -3.05 -13.66 -0.13
C VAL A 265 -1.55 -13.87 0.00
N TRP A 266 -0.75 -12.96 -0.56
CA TRP A 266 0.70 -12.98 -0.41
C TRP A 266 1.14 -12.76 1.04
N ALA A 267 0.50 -11.85 1.76
CA ALA A 267 0.76 -11.61 3.18
C ALA A 267 0.47 -12.84 4.04
N ALA A 268 -0.63 -13.52 3.79
CA ALA A 268 -0.98 -14.77 4.45
C ALA A 268 0.04 -15.88 4.13
N LEU A 269 0.45 -15.99 2.87
CA LEU A 269 1.44 -16.96 2.43
C LEU A 269 2.81 -16.72 3.09
N PHE A 270 3.30 -15.48 3.06
CA PHE A 270 4.61 -15.15 3.65
C PHE A 270 4.57 -15.14 5.18
N GLY A 271 3.46 -14.77 5.79
CA GLY A 271 3.24 -14.88 7.23
C GLY A 271 3.31 -16.33 7.70
N TRP A 272 2.64 -17.23 6.98
CA TRP A 272 2.71 -18.65 7.24
C TRP A 272 4.12 -19.22 7.01
N LEU A 273 4.75 -18.88 5.88
CA LEU A 273 6.05 -19.44 5.47
C LEU A 273 7.20 -19.01 6.39
N PHE A 274 7.24 -17.73 6.80
CA PHE A 274 8.37 -17.18 7.53
C PHE A 274 8.13 -17.08 9.04
N PHE A 275 6.86 -17.03 9.48
CA PHE A 275 6.50 -16.77 10.88
C PHE A 275 5.53 -17.79 11.46
N ALA A 276 5.16 -18.85 10.70
CA ALA A 276 4.15 -19.84 11.10
C ALA A 276 2.78 -19.21 11.50
N GLU A 277 2.46 -18.04 10.94
CA GLU A 277 1.21 -17.34 11.19
C GLU A 277 0.04 -18.07 10.52
N THR A 278 -1.07 -18.22 11.24
CA THR A 278 -2.30 -18.80 10.72
C THR A 278 -3.37 -17.73 10.55
N VAL A 279 -4.14 -17.84 9.47
CA VAL A 279 -5.25 -16.92 9.20
C VAL A 279 -6.53 -17.53 9.76
N GLY A 280 -7.08 -16.92 10.81
CA GLY A 280 -8.33 -17.35 11.41
C GLY A 280 -9.57 -17.05 10.55
N ILE A 281 -10.67 -17.75 10.80
CA ILE A 281 -11.95 -17.55 10.09
C ILE A 281 -12.45 -16.11 10.28
N GLY A 282 -12.27 -15.53 11.47
CA GLY A 282 -12.63 -14.14 11.76
C GLY A 282 -11.86 -13.15 10.88
N THR A 283 -10.56 -13.38 10.67
CA THR A 283 -9.73 -12.56 9.76
C THR A 283 -10.23 -12.68 8.33
N LEU A 284 -10.54 -13.90 7.85
CA LEU A 284 -11.09 -14.10 6.49
C LEU A 284 -12.44 -13.40 6.30
N ALA A 285 -13.34 -13.49 7.28
CA ALA A 285 -14.64 -12.82 7.24
C ALA A 285 -14.49 -11.29 7.23
N GLY A 286 -13.61 -10.75 8.07
CA GLY A 286 -13.33 -9.31 8.12
C GLY A 286 -12.71 -8.78 6.82
N VAL A 287 -11.74 -9.51 6.25
CA VAL A 287 -11.14 -9.18 4.94
C VAL A 287 -12.18 -9.18 3.83
N ALA A 288 -13.06 -10.19 3.79
CA ALA A 288 -14.13 -10.25 2.81
C ALA A 288 -15.02 -9.00 2.87
N LEU A 289 -15.40 -8.53 4.08
CA LEU A 289 -16.18 -7.31 4.26
C LEU A 289 -15.40 -6.07 3.80
N ILE A 290 -14.11 -5.96 4.14
CA ILE A 290 -13.27 -4.83 3.72
C ILE A 290 -13.16 -4.78 2.18
N VAL A 291 -12.89 -5.92 1.54
CA VAL A 291 -12.79 -6.02 0.09
C VAL A 291 -14.12 -5.67 -0.60
N ILE A 292 -15.24 -6.20 -0.09
CA ILE A 292 -16.57 -5.88 -0.60
C ILE A 292 -16.85 -4.37 -0.49
N GLY A 293 -16.61 -3.77 0.67
CA GLY A 293 -16.80 -2.35 0.89
C GLY A 293 -15.96 -1.48 -0.05
N THR A 294 -14.66 -1.75 -0.14
CA THR A 294 -13.76 -1.02 -1.04
C THR A 294 -14.13 -1.22 -2.51
N TRP A 295 -14.54 -2.42 -2.91
CA TRP A 295 -15.07 -2.70 -4.24
C TRP A 295 -16.34 -1.89 -4.55
N ILE A 296 -17.28 -1.85 -3.61
CA ILE A 296 -18.50 -1.03 -3.73
C ILE A 296 -18.16 0.45 -3.92
N ALA A 297 -17.18 0.98 -3.20
CA ALA A 297 -16.74 2.37 -3.34
C ALA A 297 -16.12 2.63 -4.72
N ALA A 298 -15.28 1.70 -5.20
CA ALA A 298 -14.52 1.85 -6.45
C ALA A 298 -15.40 1.75 -7.73
N THR A 299 -16.46 0.92 -7.73
CA THR A 299 -17.21 0.58 -8.94
C THR A 299 -18.10 1.70 -9.52
N LYS A 300 -18.21 2.88 -8.91
CA LYS A 300 -19.04 4.01 -9.40
C LYS A 300 -18.39 5.39 -9.41
N ALA A 301 -17.09 5.45 -9.64
CA ALA A 301 -16.47 6.69 -10.15
C ALA A 301 -16.79 6.93 -11.64
N ARG A 302 -17.69 6.12 -12.23
CA ARG A 302 -18.22 6.29 -13.59
C ARG A 302 -19.50 7.14 -13.56
N ALA A 303 -19.41 8.45 -13.48
CA ALA A 303 -20.45 9.33 -14.02
C ALA A 303 -19.95 9.85 -15.38
N PRO A 304 -20.79 9.86 -16.41
CA PRO A 304 -20.35 10.00 -17.79
C PRO A 304 -19.96 11.44 -18.13
N ALA A 305 -18.77 11.59 -18.68
CA ALA A 305 -18.50 12.69 -19.60
C ALA A 305 -19.27 12.40 -20.92
N ARG A 306 -20.59 12.62 -20.90
CA ARG A 306 -21.42 12.60 -22.09
C ARG A 306 -22.53 13.64 -21.94
N ALA A 307 -22.27 14.81 -22.45
CA ALA A 307 -23.22 15.72 -23.06
C ALA A 307 -22.60 17.13 -23.21
N ALA A 308 -21.55 17.21 -24.02
CA ALA A 308 -21.15 18.48 -24.62
C ALA A 308 -20.64 18.22 -26.04
N GLY A 309 -21.54 17.76 -26.89
CA GLY A 309 -21.22 17.47 -28.29
C GLY A 309 -22.48 17.14 -29.09
N GLY A 310 -23.47 18.03 -29.04
CA GLY A 310 -24.67 17.76 -29.79
C GLY A 310 -25.66 18.92 -29.82
N ALA A 311 -25.17 20.10 -30.21
CA ALA A 311 -26.07 21.17 -30.58
C ALA A 311 -25.28 22.25 -31.33
N GLU A 312 -24.88 21.97 -32.56
CA GLU A 312 -24.58 22.95 -33.60
C GLU A 312 -24.48 22.26 -34.94
N THR A 313 -25.62 21.89 -35.50
CA THR A 313 -25.81 21.80 -36.96
C THR A 313 -27.31 21.92 -37.24
N GLY A 314 -27.71 23.12 -37.59
CA GLY A 314 -29.06 23.32 -38.15
C GLY A 314 -29.53 24.76 -38.01
N ALA A 315 -29.09 25.63 -38.89
CA ALA A 315 -29.94 26.69 -39.47
C ALA A 315 -29.17 27.51 -40.53
N ALA A 316 -29.63 27.35 -41.76
CA ALA A 316 -29.59 28.28 -42.90
C ALA A 316 -28.22 28.55 -43.55
#